data_bcb876ed9308ca0babc5d14c65b8634b
#
_entry.id   bcb876ed9308ca0babc5d14c65b8634b
#
_cell.length_a   1.000
_cell.length_b   1.000
_cell.length_c   1.000
_cell.angle_alpha   90.00
_cell.angle_beta   90.00
_cell.angle_gamma   90.00
#
_symmetry.space_group_name_H-M   'P 1'
#
loop_
_entity.id
_entity.type
_entity.pdbx_description
1 polymer ?
#
loop_
_entity_poly.entity_id
_entity_poly.type
_entity_poly.pdbx_seq_one_letter_code
_entity_poly.pdbx_strand_id
1 'polypeptide(L)'
;MRKFHSASALIGATKPEIPVIGVRPHAAARAARWFMQNFPGDVAYAYKANSSVFLLGALYGAGIRHFDVASVPEIEDAATIPDATLHFMHPVKSRTAIRRAFSEYGVRSYALDSEDELRKILEETGNCRELTLWVRVAVAPKNSKIPLDRKYGIAGAKAARLLVKARQACKELGITFHVGSQTATPDAYISALDEVGKLIVKAGVVLDRLDVGGGFPSIYVDEAPAPLSAFMAAISEAVERLPIGERCRLMCEPGRALVAEAESLIVRVDA
;
A
#
# COMPACT_ATOMS: atom_id res chain seq x y z
N MET A 1 -4.78 6.27 29.77
CA MET A 1 -4.49 4.86 29.39
C MET A 1 -3.48 4.29 30.36
N ARG A 2 -3.73 3.09 30.93
CA ARG A 2 -2.76 2.42 31.84
C ARG A 2 -1.64 1.81 31.01
N LYS A 3 -0.41 1.84 31.55
CA LYS A 3 0.77 1.23 30.92
C LYS A 3 1.16 -0.04 31.66
N PHE A 4 1.48 -1.08 30.90
CA PHE A 4 1.93 -2.38 31.40
C PHE A 4 3.19 -2.81 30.66
N HIS A 5 4.08 -3.55 31.31
CA HIS A 5 5.32 -4.03 30.69
C HIS A 5 5.09 -5.19 29.70
N SER A 6 4.00 -5.94 29.88
CA SER A 6 3.65 -7.09 29.06
C SER A 6 2.15 -7.41 29.14
N ALA A 7 1.66 -8.25 28.24
CA ALA A 7 0.30 -8.79 28.31
C ALA A 7 0.08 -9.57 29.62
N SER A 8 1.05 -10.37 30.06
CA SER A 8 0.98 -11.10 31.35
C SER A 8 0.85 -10.17 32.54
N ALA A 9 1.59 -9.06 32.59
CA ALA A 9 1.48 -8.06 33.65
C ALA A 9 0.09 -7.39 33.65
N LEU A 10 -0.49 -7.11 32.45
CA LEU A 10 -1.85 -6.60 32.33
C LEU A 10 -2.85 -7.61 32.89
N ILE A 11 -2.78 -8.86 32.48
CA ILE A 11 -3.68 -9.93 32.92
C ILE A 11 -3.60 -10.10 34.44
N GLY A 12 -2.39 -10.17 35.02
CA GLY A 12 -2.19 -10.31 36.45
C GLY A 12 -2.77 -9.16 37.28
N ALA A 13 -2.66 -7.93 36.75
CA ALA A 13 -3.13 -6.73 37.43
C ALA A 13 -4.63 -6.45 37.28
N THR A 14 -5.25 -6.84 36.16
CA THR A 14 -6.63 -6.44 35.83
C THR A 14 -7.61 -7.59 35.76
N LYS A 15 -7.13 -8.83 35.55
CA LYS A 15 -7.96 -10.05 35.37
C LYS A 15 -9.17 -9.77 34.48
N PRO A 16 -8.98 -9.34 33.23
CA PRO A 16 -10.06 -8.81 32.39
C PRO A 16 -11.09 -9.90 32.08
N GLU A 17 -12.36 -9.56 32.27
CA GLU A 17 -13.50 -10.43 31.91
C GLU A 17 -13.99 -10.19 30.48
N ILE A 18 -13.61 -9.07 29.86
CA ILE A 18 -13.93 -8.71 28.48
C ILE A 18 -12.65 -8.64 27.64
N PRO A 19 -12.73 -8.79 26.32
CA PRO A 19 -11.57 -8.64 25.44
C PRO A 19 -10.86 -7.29 25.64
N VAL A 20 -9.53 -7.33 25.69
CA VAL A 20 -8.68 -6.13 25.83
C VAL A 20 -7.68 -6.06 24.69
N ILE A 21 -7.55 -4.89 24.08
CA ILE A 21 -6.52 -4.61 23.08
C ILE A 21 -5.32 -3.95 23.76
N GLY A 22 -4.19 -4.63 23.71
CA GLY A 22 -2.89 -4.08 24.11
C GLY A 22 -2.18 -3.43 22.94
N VAL A 23 -1.90 -2.12 23.04
CA VAL A 23 -1.30 -1.33 21.96
C VAL A 23 0.16 -1.00 22.25
N ARG A 24 1.05 -1.21 21.28
CA ARG A 24 2.50 -0.91 21.34
C ARG A 24 2.89 0.06 20.22
N PRO A 25 2.55 1.36 20.31
CA PRO A 25 2.80 2.33 19.24
C PRO A 25 4.26 2.43 18.81
N HIS A 26 5.19 2.22 19.76
CA HIS A 26 6.63 2.22 19.48
C HIS A 26 7.08 1.11 18.52
N ALA A 27 6.35 -0.02 18.45
CA ALA A 27 6.65 -1.08 17.49
C ALA A 27 6.33 -0.62 16.06
N ALA A 28 5.15 0.00 15.84
CA ALA A 28 4.79 0.59 14.57
C ALA A 28 5.78 1.70 14.14
N ALA A 29 6.15 2.59 15.06
CA ALA A 29 7.11 3.66 14.78
C ALA A 29 8.50 3.11 14.41
N ARG A 30 8.94 2.02 15.04
CA ARG A 30 10.21 1.34 14.70
C ARG A 30 10.16 0.73 13.30
N ALA A 31 9.09 0.01 12.99
CA ALA A 31 8.90 -0.59 11.68
C ALA A 31 8.83 0.48 10.57
N ALA A 32 8.08 1.56 10.78
CA ALA A 32 7.98 2.67 9.83
C ALA A 32 9.34 3.31 9.55
N ARG A 33 10.13 3.63 10.58
CA ARG A 33 11.48 4.16 10.40
C ARG A 33 12.38 3.22 9.63
N TRP A 34 12.30 1.92 9.90
CA TRP A 34 13.07 0.92 9.17
C TRP A 34 12.71 0.93 7.67
N PHE A 35 11.42 0.92 7.32
CA PHE A 35 10.99 0.99 5.92
C PHE A 35 11.48 2.26 5.23
N MET A 36 11.31 3.43 5.84
CA MET A 36 11.77 4.70 5.28
C MET A 36 13.30 4.80 5.10
N GLN A 37 14.07 4.07 5.90
CA GLN A 37 15.52 4.03 5.80
C GLN A 37 16.02 3.03 4.75
N ASN A 38 15.25 2.00 4.42
CA ASN A 38 15.71 0.88 3.60
C ASN A 38 15.00 0.79 2.24
N PHE A 39 13.83 1.38 2.08
CA PHE A 39 13.14 1.45 0.78
C PHE A 39 13.54 2.74 0.04
N PRO A 40 13.99 2.65 -1.23
CA PRO A 40 14.49 3.82 -1.97
C PRO A 40 13.37 4.64 -2.62
N GLY A 41 12.36 5.04 -1.85
CA GLY A 41 11.19 5.75 -2.35
C GLY A 41 10.19 6.10 -1.25
N ASP A 42 8.97 6.46 -1.67
CA ASP A 42 7.89 6.81 -0.76
C ASP A 42 7.32 5.56 -0.07
N VAL A 43 7.06 5.64 1.22
CA VAL A 43 6.41 4.58 2.00
C VAL A 43 4.98 5.00 2.30
N ALA A 44 4.01 4.44 1.59
CA ALA A 44 2.59 4.69 1.79
C ALA A 44 1.99 3.65 2.74
N TYR A 45 1.51 4.09 3.89
CA TYR A 45 0.87 3.17 4.82
C TYR A 45 -0.48 2.69 4.27
N ALA A 46 -0.66 1.38 4.15
CA ALA A 46 -1.94 0.79 3.78
C ALA A 46 -2.94 0.93 4.95
N TYR A 47 -3.79 1.96 4.88
CA TYR A 47 -4.69 2.40 5.97
C TYR A 47 -5.60 1.28 6.48
N LYS A 48 -6.08 0.44 5.57
CA LYS A 48 -6.90 -0.75 5.86
C LYS A 48 -6.28 -1.77 6.82
N ALA A 49 -4.96 -1.72 7.03
CA ALA A 49 -4.28 -2.67 7.92
C ALA A 49 -4.61 -2.42 9.39
N ASN A 50 -4.67 -1.17 9.83
CA ASN A 50 -5.11 -0.77 11.16
C ASN A 50 -5.30 0.76 11.23
N SER A 51 -6.51 1.20 11.52
CA SER A 51 -6.87 2.63 11.64
C SER A 51 -6.87 3.16 13.08
N SER A 52 -6.27 2.42 14.03
CA SER A 52 -6.14 2.87 15.42
C SER A 52 -5.42 4.21 15.49
N VAL A 53 -6.02 5.21 16.14
CA VAL A 53 -5.45 6.55 16.30
C VAL A 53 -4.08 6.54 17.00
N PHE A 54 -3.84 5.56 17.86
CA PHE A 54 -2.56 5.39 18.55
C PHE A 54 -1.45 4.95 17.58
N LEU A 55 -1.79 4.07 16.63
CA LEU A 55 -0.86 3.59 15.62
C LEU A 55 -0.65 4.64 14.53
N LEU A 56 -1.71 5.30 14.06
CA LEU A 56 -1.60 6.40 13.11
C LEU A 56 -0.73 7.54 13.65
N GLY A 57 -0.92 7.92 14.92
CA GLY A 57 -0.07 8.91 15.59
C GLY A 57 1.40 8.46 15.68
N ALA A 58 1.66 7.18 15.93
CA ALA A 58 3.01 6.64 15.98
C ALA A 58 3.68 6.59 14.59
N LEU A 59 2.93 6.21 13.56
CA LEU A 59 3.39 6.21 12.18
C LEU A 59 3.69 7.64 11.69
N TYR A 60 2.78 8.59 11.96
CA TYR A 60 2.99 10.00 11.68
C TYR A 60 4.23 10.56 12.40
N GLY A 61 4.36 10.29 13.71
CA GLY A 61 5.52 10.69 14.50
C GLY A 61 6.83 10.03 14.05
N ALA A 62 6.77 8.88 13.38
CA ALA A 62 7.91 8.24 12.75
C ALA A 62 8.29 8.85 11.40
N GLY A 63 7.41 9.64 10.77
CA GLY A 63 7.66 10.34 9.51
C GLY A 63 6.78 9.88 8.33
N ILE A 64 5.87 8.93 8.51
CA ILE A 64 4.92 8.53 7.45
C ILE A 64 4.03 9.73 7.09
N ARG A 65 3.94 10.01 5.78
CA ARG A 65 3.11 11.08 5.21
C ARG A 65 2.24 10.60 4.05
N HIS A 66 2.55 9.46 3.45
CA HIS A 66 1.80 8.85 2.36
C HIS A 66 0.87 7.76 2.90
N PHE A 67 -0.37 7.73 2.41
CA PHE A 67 -1.39 6.78 2.85
C PHE A 67 -2.11 6.16 1.64
N ASP A 68 -2.09 4.81 1.53
CA ASP A 68 -2.96 4.04 0.63
C ASP A 68 -4.34 3.94 1.29
N VAL A 69 -5.31 4.64 0.72
CA VAL A 69 -6.71 4.65 1.16
C VAL A 69 -7.60 3.99 0.12
N ALA A 70 -8.61 3.26 0.58
CA ALA A 70 -9.48 2.44 -0.27
C ALA A 70 -10.95 2.86 -0.24
N SER A 71 -11.34 3.79 0.63
CA SER A 71 -12.73 4.21 0.82
C SER A 71 -12.82 5.67 1.28
N VAL A 72 -14.02 6.26 1.15
CA VAL A 72 -14.26 7.63 1.62
C VAL A 72 -14.06 7.78 3.13
N PRO A 73 -14.54 6.87 3.99
CA PRO A 73 -14.24 6.97 5.42
C PRO A 73 -12.75 6.96 5.74
N GLU A 74 -11.95 6.14 5.05
CA GLU A 74 -10.50 6.16 5.23
C GLU A 74 -9.86 7.48 4.77
N ILE A 75 -10.39 8.10 3.70
CA ILE A 75 -9.97 9.42 3.23
C ILE A 75 -10.30 10.49 4.28
N GLU A 76 -11.52 10.47 4.82
CA GLU A 76 -11.98 11.39 5.86
C GLU A 76 -11.07 11.35 7.08
N ASP A 77 -10.79 10.16 7.58
CA ASP A 77 -9.91 9.97 8.72
C ASP A 77 -8.46 10.39 8.42
N ALA A 78 -7.89 9.93 7.30
CA ALA A 78 -6.51 10.19 6.95
C ALA A 78 -6.26 11.67 6.59
N ALA A 79 -7.26 12.37 6.07
CA ALA A 79 -7.18 13.83 5.78
C ALA A 79 -7.05 14.68 7.05
N THR A 80 -7.33 14.15 8.23
CA THR A 80 -7.08 14.84 9.51
C THR A 80 -5.60 14.84 9.90
N ILE A 81 -4.78 14.01 9.27
CA ILE A 81 -3.34 13.90 9.56
C ILE A 81 -2.63 15.06 8.85
N PRO A 82 -1.86 15.91 9.56
CA PRO A 82 -1.17 17.02 8.94
C PRO A 82 -0.21 16.57 7.83
N ASP A 83 -0.18 17.30 6.73
CA ASP A 83 0.69 17.06 5.56
C ASP A 83 0.52 15.66 4.93
N ALA A 84 -0.61 14.99 5.17
CA ALA A 84 -0.89 13.69 4.57
C ALA A 84 -1.07 13.79 3.05
N THR A 85 -0.38 12.94 2.32
CA THR A 85 -0.60 12.70 0.89
C THR A 85 -1.44 11.43 0.72
N LEU A 86 -2.63 11.58 0.17
CA LEU A 86 -3.58 10.49 0.03
C LEU A 86 -3.54 9.91 -1.38
N HIS A 87 -3.39 8.60 -1.47
CA HIS A 87 -3.45 7.83 -2.69
C HIS A 87 -4.70 6.95 -2.64
N PHE A 88 -5.67 7.18 -3.53
CA PHE A 88 -6.89 6.37 -3.60
C PHE A 88 -6.63 5.12 -4.45
N MET A 89 -6.03 4.10 -3.83
CA MET A 89 -5.44 2.95 -4.52
C MET A 89 -6.43 1.80 -4.77
N HIS A 90 -7.69 1.91 -4.33
CA HIS A 90 -8.73 0.96 -4.74
C HIS A 90 -9.05 1.14 -6.23
N PRO A 91 -8.87 0.11 -7.10
CA PRO A 91 -9.00 0.30 -8.55
C PRO A 91 -10.44 0.47 -9.05
N VAL A 92 -11.45 0.22 -8.21
CA VAL A 92 -12.88 0.40 -8.54
C VAL A 92 -13.53 1.28 -7.49
N LYS A 93 -13.99 2.46 -7.89
CA LYS A 93 -14.55 3.49 -7.01
C LYS A 93 -15.92 3.94 -7.48
N SER A 94 -16.82 4.31 -6.58
CA SER A 94 -18.07 4.96 -6.98
C SER A 94 -17.80 6.39 -7.49
N ARG A 95 -18.65 6.89 -8.36
CA ARG A 95 -18.57 8.28 -8.86
C ARG A 95 -18.56 9.29 -7.71
N THR A 96 -19.46 9.10 -6.74
CA THR A 96 -19.54 9.97 -5.56
C THR A 96 -18.23 9.92 -4.75
N ALA A 97 -17.61 8.74 -4.58
CA ALA A 97 -16.34 8.62 -3.87
C ALA A 97 -15.21 9.38 -4.57
N ILE A 98 -15.11 9.29 -5.91
CA ILE A 98 -14.11 10.03 -6.69
C ILE A 98 -14.33 11.54 -6.54
N ARG A 99 -15.58 12.00 -6.74
CA ARG A 99 -15.93 13.41 -6.63
C ARG A 99 -15.60 13.98 -5.26
N ARG A 100 -16.01 13.30 -4.17
CA ARG A 100 -15.71 13.73 -2.81
C ARG A 100 -14.21 13.75 -2.53
N ALA A 101 -13.49 12.68 -2.88
CA ALA A 101 -12.04 12.60 -2.73
C ALA A 101 -11.34 13.80 -3.41
N PHE A 102 -11.77 14.14 -4.63
CA PHE A 102 -11.18 15.23 -5.40
C PHE A 102 -11.54 16.62 -4.88
N SER A 103 -12.84 16.89 -4.64
CA SER A 103 -13.34 18.23 -4.34
C SER A 103 -13.26 18.60 -2.86
N GLU A 104 -13.50 17.64 -1.95
CA GLU A 104 -13.54 17.89 -0.52
C GLU A 104 -12.17 17.68 0.15
N TYR A 105 -11.40 16.68 -0.31
CA TYR A 105 -10.15 16.26 0.33
C TYR A 105 -8.90 16.49 -0.52
N GLY A 106 -9.03 17.07 -1.71
CA GLY A 106 -7.90 17.43 -2.55
C GLY A 106 -7.10 16.24 -3.10
N VAL A 107 -7.65 15.02 -3.10
CA VAL A 107 -6.96 13.84 -3.64
C VAL A 107 -6.70 14.02 -5.13
N ARG A 108 -5.45 13.75 -5.55
CA ARG A 108 -5.01 13.84 -6.95
C ARG A 108 -4.39 12.54 -7.46
N SER A 109 -4.37 11.50 -6.67
CA SER A 109 -3.71 10.23 -6.92
C SER A 109 -4.73 9.09 -6.90
N TYR A 110 -4.93 8.41 -8.05
CA TYR A 110 -5.99 7.41 -8.23
C TYR A 110 -5.48 6.17 -8.96
N ALA A 111 -5.76 4.99 -8.40
CA ALA A 111 -5.55 3.73 -9.10
C ALA A 111 -6.74 3.35 -9.98
N LEU A 112 -6.47 2.64 -11.07
CA LEU A 112 -7.46 2.15 -12.02
C LEU A 112 -6.96 0.87 -12.72
N ASP A 113 -7.87 0.01 -13.18
CA ASP A 113 -7.55 -1.21 -13.91
C ASP A 113 -8.46 -1.44 -15.13
N SER A 114 -9.22 -0.42 -15.51
CA SER A 114 -10.10 -0.47 -16.69
C SER A 114 -10.24 0.90 -17.35
N GLU A 115 -10.62 0.90 -18.65
CA GLU A 115 -10.91 2.13 -19.37
C GLU A 115 -12.16 2.83 -18.84
N ASP A 116 -13.13 2.06 -18.34
CA ASP A 116 -14.34 2.61 -17.72
C ASP A 116 -14.03 3.35 -16.42
N GLU A 117 -13.09 2.82 -15.60
CA GLU A 117 -12.62 3.52 -14.41
C GLU A 117 -11.86 4.80 -14.77
N LEU A 118 -10.99 4.75 -15.79
CA LEU A 118 -10.31 5.96 -16.30
C LEU A 118 -11.31 7.04 -16.69
N ARG A 119 -12.30 6.68 -17.52
CA ARG A 119 -13.35 7.60 -17.96
C ARG A 119 -14.08 8.20 -16.75
N LYS A 120 -14.46 7.37 -15.79
CA LYS A 120 -15.17 7.79 -14.58
C LYS A 120 -14.34 8.76 -13.74
N ILE A 121 -13.04 8.49 -13.56
CA ILE A 121 -12.15 9.42 -12.83
C ILE A 121 -12.09 10.77 -13.55
N LEU A 122 -11.91 10.76 -14.87
CA LEU A 122 -11.82 12.00 -15.63
C LEU A 122 -13.12 12.82 -15.57
N GLU A 123 -14.28 12.19 -15.75
CA GLU A 123 -15.59 12.85 -15.65
C GLU A 123 -15.79 13.47 -14.27
N GLU A 124 -15.53 12.73 -13.18
CA GLU A 124 -15.78 13.20 -11.81
C GLU A 124 -14.74 14.22 -11.29
N THR A 125 -13.59 14.32 -11.97
CA THR A 125 -12.56 15.33 -11.67
C THR A 125 -12.55 16.50 -12.65
N GLY A 126 -13.56 16.60 -13.54
CA GLY A 126 -13.67 17.67 -14.53
C GLY A 126 -12.51 17.65 -15.56
N ASN A 127 -12.02 16.47 -15.91
CA ASN A 127 -10.86 16.27 -16.80
C ASN A 127 -9.58 16.97 -16.29
N CYS A 128 -9.39 17.01 -14.96
CA CYS A 128 -8.19 17.59 -14.34
C CYS A 128 -6.93 16.91 -14.88
N ARG A 129 -5.95 17.71 -15.33
CA ARG A 129 -4.68 17.21 -15.84
C ARG A 129 -3.61 17.02 -14.77
N GLU A 130 -3.81 17.60 -13.60
CA GLU A 130 -2.86 17.53 -12.45
C GLU A 130 -3.00 16.23 -11.65
N LEU A 131 -3.49 15.14 -12.28
CA LEU A 131 -3.65 13.85 -11.62
C LEU A 131 -2.40 12.98 -11.75
N THR A 132 -2.16 12.19 -10.70
CA THR A 132 -1.33 10.97 -10.77
C THR A 132 -2.26 9.78 -10.99
N LEU A 133 -2.13 9.09 -12.11
CA LEU A 133 -2.92 7.91 -12.43
C LEU A 133 -2.04 6.65 -12.35
N TRP A 134 -2.48 5.69 -11.53
CA TRP A 134 -1.81 4.42 -11.32
C TRP A 134 -2.56 3.32 -12.05
N VAL A 135 -1.97 2.74 -13.07
CA VAL A 135 -2.54 1.54 -13.70
C VAL A 135 -2.17 0.34 -12.85
N ARG A 136 -3.18 -0.29 -12.25
CA ARG A 136 -3.00 -1.51 -11.47
C ARG A 136 -2.87 -2.72 -12.37
N VAL A 137 -1.71 -3.34 -12.33
CA VAL A 137 -1.38 -4.51 -13.13
C VAL A 137 -1.62 -5.79 -12.33
N ALA A 138 -2.28 -6.76 -12.95
CA ALA A 138 -2.38 -8.11 -12.41
C ALA A 138 -1.05 -8.83 -12.62
N VAL A 139 -0.45 -9.33 -11.55
CA VAL A 139 0.79 -10.11 -11.56
C VAL A 139 0.53 -11.51 -11.04
N ALA A 140 1.23 -12.50 -11.58
CA ALA A 140 1.05 -13.88 -11.15
C ALA A 140 1.50 -14.05 -9.68
N PRO A 141 0.65 -14.66 -8.81
CA PRO A 141 1.01 -14.87 -7.42
C PRO A 141 2.12 -15.92 -7.32
N LYS A 142 3.16 -15.61 -6.57
CA LYS A 142 4.20 -16.57 -6.21
C LYS A 142 4.43 -16.52 -4.70
N ASN A 143 4.28 -17.68 -4.05
CA ASN A 143 4.58 -17.86 -2.62
C ASN A 143 3.87 -16.88 -1.67
N SER A 144 2.69 -16.35 -2.05
CA SER A 144 1.85 -15.55 -1.18
C SER A 144 0.78 -16.42 -0.51
N LYS A 145 0.49 -16.19 0.77
CA LYS A 145 -0.58 -16.92 1.49
C LYS A 145 -1.97 -16.53 1.01
N ILE A 146 -2.14 -15.27 0.60
CA ILE A 146 -3.42 -14.75 0.10
C ILE A 146 -3.16 -14.13 -1.28
N PRO A 147 -3.38 -14.89 -2.37
CA PRO A 147 -3.24 -14.37 -3.72
C PRO A 147 -4.36 -13.37 -4.05
N LEU A 148 -4.03 -12.31 -4.78
CA LEU A 148 -4.97 -11.22 -5.14
C LEU A 148 -5.11 -11.02 -6.65
N ASP A 149 -4.44 -11.83 -7.45
CA ASP A 149 -4.36 -11.75 -8.93
C ASP A 149 -5.71 -11.88 -9.64
N ARG A 150 -6.67 -12.59 -9.02
CA ARG A 150 -8.03 -12.78 -9.57
C ARG A 150 -9.03 -11.72 -9.12
N LYS A 151 -8.61 -10.80 -8.25
CA LYS A 151 -9.53 -9.82 -7.67
C LYS A 151 -9.50 -8.49 -8.41
N TYR A 152 -8.32 -8.00 -8.72
CA TYR A 152 -8.09 -6.70 -9.36
C TYR A 152 -6.86 -6.74 -10.24
N GLY A 153 -6.81 -5.76 -11.15
CA GLY A 153 -5.69 -5.53 -12.03
C GLY A 153 -5.96 -5.95 -13.48
N ILE A 154 -5.27 -5.30 -14.38
CA ILE A 154 -5.35 -5.53 -15.83
C ILE A 154 -4.03 -6.13 -16.33
N ALA A 155 -4.07 -6.95 -17.36
CA ALA A 155 -2.88 -7.62 -17.89
C ALA A 155 -2.79 -7.57 -19.43
N GLY A 156 -1.61 -7.91 -19.96
CA GLY A 156 -1.36 -8.13 -21.38
C GLY A 156 -1.60 -6.90 -22.26
N ALA A 157 -2.18 -7.12 -23.44
CA ALA A 157 -2.42 -6.03 -24.42
C ALA A 157 -3.42 -4.98 -23.94
N LYS A 158 -4.36 -5.37 -23.06
CA LYS A 158 -5.32 -4.43 -22.47
C LYS A 158 -4.60 -3.45 -21.52
N ALA A 159 -3.68 -3.95 -20.71
CA ALA A 159 -2.87 -3.11 -19.81
C ALA A 159 -2.01 -2.10 -20.61
N ALA A 160 -1.35 -2.54 -21.67
CA ALA A 160 -0.56 -1.64 -22.52
C ALA A 160 -1.42 -0.52 -23.13
N ARG A 161 -2.61 -0.83 -23.63
CA ARG A 161 -3.54 0.20 -24.14
C ARG A 161 -4.00 1.16 -23.05
N LEU A 162 -4.31 0.65 -21.86
CA LEU A 162 -4.74 1.48 -20.74
C LEU A 162 -3.63 2.44 -20.28
N LEU A 163 -2.38 1.99 -20.26
CA LEU A 163 -1.22 2.84 -19.96
C LEU A 163 -1.09 4.01 -20.95
N VAL A 164 -1.22 3.74 -22.27
CA VAL A 164 -1.18 4.79 -23.28
C VAL A 164 -2.31 5.81 -23.08
N LYS A 165 -3.54 5.36 -22.83
CA LYS A 165 -4.68 6.24 -22.57
C LYS A 165 -4.50 7.05 -21.29
N ALA A 166 -4.05 6.42 -20.21
CA ALA A 166 -3.80 7.11 -18.95
C ALA A 166 -2.70 8.16 -19.08
N ARG A 167 -1.60 7.86 -19.83
CA ARG A 167 -0.52 8.83 -20.10
C ARG A 167 -1.03 10.12 -20.76
N GLN A 168 -1.99 10.01 -21.66
CA GLN A 168 -2.58 11.17 -22.34
C GLN A 168 -3.46 12.02 -21.44
N ALA A 169 -3.89 11.49 -20.30
CA ALA A 169 -4.89 12.09 -19.42
C ALA A 169 -4.33 12.62 -18.08
N CYS A 170 -3.08 12.34 -17.74
CA CYS A 170 -2.52 12.67 -16.42
C CYS A 170 -1.23 13.48 -16.50
N LYS A 171 -0.87 14.10 -15.38
CA LYS A 171 0.44 14.72 -15.16
C LYS A 171 1.51 13.66 -14.91
N GLU A 172 1.24 12.74 -13.97
CA GLU A 172 2.13 11.65 -13.63
C GLU A 172 1.45 10.30 -13.92
N LEU A 173 2.13 9.45 -14.67
CA LEU A 173 1.72 8.08 -14.92
C LEU A 173 2.49 7.13 -14.02
N GLY A 174 1.78 6.29 -13.29
CA GLY A 174 2.34 5.21 -12.49
C GLY A 174 1.82 3.83 -12.88
N ILE A 175 2.61 2.82 -12.55
CA ILE A 175 2.16 1.44 -12.47
C ILE A 175 2.14 1.05 -11.00
N THR A 176 1.11 0.34 -10.57
CA THR A 176 1.04 -0.33 -9.27
C THR A 176 0.68 -1.80 -9.45
N PHE A 177 1.20 -2.65 -8.57
CA PHE A 177 0.82 -4.05 -8.48
C PHE A 177 0.81 -4.52 -7.03
N HIS A 178 0.29 -5.72 -6.78
CA HIS A 178 0.31 -6.31 -5.45
C HIS A 178 0.58 -7.81 -5.56
N VAL A 179 1.68 -8.29 -4.97
CA VAL A 179 2.14 -9.69 -5.06
C VAL A 179 1.35 -10.70 -4.20
N GLY A 180 0.35 -10.22 -3.46
CA GLY A 180 -0.38 -10.99 -2.46
C GLY A 180 0.05 -10.66 -1.04
N SER A 181 -0.73 -11.06 -0.02
CA SER A 181 -0.41 -10.76 1.38
C SER A 181 0.45 -11.85 2.00
N GLN A 182 1.35 -11.47 2.91
CA GLN A 182 2.25 -12.38 3.64
C GLN A 182 3.11 -13.20 2.66
N THR A 183 3.84 -12.52 1.79
CA THR A 183 4.71 -13.15 0.80
C THR A 183 5.98 -13.68 1.46
N ALA A 184 6.26 -14.97 1.33
CA ALA A 184 7.33 -15.63 2.08
C ALA A 184 8.74 -15.31 1.56
N THR A 185 8.88 -15.07 0.25
CA THR A 185 10.17 -14.82 -0.41
C THR A 185 10.09 -13.64 -1.37
N PRO A 186 11.20 -12.96 -1.69
CA PRO A 186 11.21 -11.83 -2.61
C PRO A 186 10.94 -12.19 -4.08
N ASP A 187 10.93 -13.46 -4.48
CA ASP A 187 10.77 -13.91 -5.87
C ASP A 187 9.49 -13.39 -6.53
N ALA A 188 8.44 -13.16 -5.73
CA ALA A 188 7.20 -12.62 -6.22
C ALA A 188 7.37 -11.19 -6.76
N TYR A 189 8.18 -10.37 -6.07
CA TYR A 189 8.50 -9.01 -6.52
C TYR A 189 9.38 -9.01 -7.76
N ILE A 190 10.40 -9.86 -7.80
CA ILE A 190 11.29 -10.01 -8.97
C ILE A 190 10.45 -10.33 -10.20
N SER A 191 9.60 -11.35 -10.09
CA SER A 191 8.74 -11.76 -11.21
C SER A 191 7.74 -10.69 -11.64
N ALA A 192 7.14 -9.99 -10.68
CA ALA A 192 6.21 -8.90 -10.97
C ALA A 192 6.92 -7.73 -11.69
N LEU A 193 8.12 -7.36 -11.25
CA LEU A 193 8.92 -6.31 -11.88
C LEU A 193 9.37 -6.70 -13.28
N ASP A 194 9.73 -7.96 -13.52
CA ASP A 194 10.04 -8.46 -14.87
C ASP A 194 8.82 -8.35 -15.82
N GLU A 195 7.62 -8.67 -15.33
CA GLU A 195 6.37 -8.50 -16.09
C GLU A 195 6.07 -7.02 -16.36
N VAL A 196 6.29 -6.16 -15.38
CA VAL A 196 6.15 -4.71 -15.52
C VAL A 196 7.11 -4.15 -16.55
N GLY A 197 8.38 -4.58 -16.54
CA GLY A 197 9.38 -4.17 -17.54
C GLY A 197 8.95 -4.49 -18.97
N LYS A 198 8.47 -5.72 -19.21
CA LYS A 198 7.92 -6.13 -20.51
C LYS A 198 6.71 -5.28 -20.92
N LEU A 199 5.86 -4.95 -19.95
CA LEU A 199 4.66 -4.14 -20.19
C LEU A 199 5.01 -2.70 -20.56
N ILE A 200 5.99 -2.08 -19.89
CA ILE A 200 6.48 -0.72 -20.22
C ILE A 200 6.96 -0.66 -21.65
N VAL A 201 7.83 -1.60 -22.05
CA VAL A 201 8.34 -1.69 -23.42
C VAL A 201 7.20 -1.87 -24.43
N LYS A 202 6.26 -2.77 -24.15
CA LYS A 202 5.10 -3.03 -25.02
C LYS A 202 4.20 -1.82 -25.18
N ALA A 203 4.00 -1.05 -24.12
CA ALA A 203 3.16 0.15 -24.14
C ALA A 203 3.87 1.36 -24.78
N GLY A 204 5.20 1.40 -24.79
CA GLY A 204 5.98 2.52 -25.29
C GLY A 204 5.75 3.81 -24.49
N VAL A 205 5.53 3.71 -23.17
CA VAL A 205 5.27 4.86 -22.28
C VAL A 205 6.44 5.11 -21.34
N VAL A 206 6.59 6.36 -20.94
CA VAL A 206 7.51 6.74 -19.87
C VAL A 206 6.71 6.80 -18.55
N LEU A 207 7.23 6.14 -17.51
CA LEU A 207 6.66 6.18 -16.17
C LEU A 207 7.30 7.31 -15.36
N ASP A 208 6.45 8.00 -14.59
CA ASP A 208 6.89 8.97 -13.58
C ASP A 208 6.96 8.30 -12.20
N ARG A 209 6.20 7.22 -11.99
CA ARG A 209 6.09 6.52 -10.72
C ARG A 209 5.97 5.02 -10.90
N LEU A 210 6.51 4.26 -9.94
CA LEU A 210 6.36 2.81 -9.84
C LEU A 210 6.07 2.43 -8.39
N ASP A 211 4.91 1.84 -8.16
CA ASP A 211 4.52 1.32 -6.86
C ASP A 211 4.60 -0.21 -6.86
N VAL A 212 5.46 -0.74 -5.99
CA VAL A 212 5.64 -2.18 -5.82
C VAL A 212 4.57 -2.82 -4.92
N GLY A 213 3.64 -2.00 -4.43
CA GLY A 213 2.53 -2.43 -3.59
C GLY A 213 2.92 -2.88 -2.19
N GLY A 214 2.02 -3.65 -1.61
CA GLY A 214 2.22 -4.29 -0.33
C GLY A 214 2.56 -5.78 -0.47
N GLY A 215 2.36 -6.52 0.63
CA GLY A 215 2.63 -7.95 0.67
C GLY A 215 3.82 -8.34 1.53
N PHE A 216 4.59 -7.36 2.01
CA PHE A 216 5.73 -7.58 2.90
C PHE A 216 5.32 -8.39 4.14
N PRO A 217 6.07 -9.43 4.49
CA PRO A 217 5.69 -10.34 5.55
C PRO A 217 5.96 -9.78 6.94
N SER A 218 5.23 -10.34 7.90
CA SER A 218 5.53 -10.25 9.32
C SER A 218 5.81 -11.64 9.86
N ILE A 219 6.58 -11.72 10.95
CA ILE A 219 6.89 -12.99 11.60
C ILE A 219 5.74 -13.36 12.53
N TYR A 220 5.18 -14.55 12.34
CA TYR A 220 4.21 -15.18 13.22
C TYR A 220 4.77 -16.47 13.79
N VAL A 221 4.10 -17.02 14.81
CA VAL A 221 4.41 -18.35 15.31
C VAL A 221 4.32 -19.35 14.15
N ASP A 222 5.31 -20.21 14.01
CA ASP A 222 5.43 -21.21 12.93
C ASP A 222 5.64 -20.65 11.51
N GLU A 223 6.00 -19.37 11.37
CA GLU A 223 6.32 -18.75 10.09
C GLU A 223 7.74 -18.17 10.10
N ALA A 224 8.51 -18.51 9.08
CA ALA A 224 9.85 -18.00 8.87
C ALA A 224 10.01 -17.40 7.46
N PRO A 225 9.43 -16.22 7.18
CA PRO A 225 9.64 -15.55 5.90
C PRO A 225 11.09 -15.09 5.80
N ALA A 226 11.53 -14.83 4.57
CA ALA A 226 12.82 -14.17 4.35
C ALA A 226 12.87 -12.81 5.09
N PRO A 227 14.04 -12.35 5.54
CA PRO A 227 14.15 -11.06 6.22
C PRO A 227 13.79 -9.92 5.26
N LEU A 228 13.17 -8.85 5.79
CA LEU A 228 12.73 -7.70 4.99
C LEU A 228 13.88 -7.07 4.17
N SER A 229 15.11 -7.13 4.66
CA SER A 229 16.30 -6.66 3.93
C SER A 229 16.51 -7.41 2.62
N ALA A 230 16.19 -8.70 2.55
CA ALA A 230 16.27 -9.47 1.30
C ALA A 230 15.22 -8.99 0.28
N PHE A 231 14.03 -8.57 0.74
CA PHE A 231 13.03 -7.97 -0.14
C PHE A 231 13.51 -6.63 -0.70
N MET A 232 14.09 -5.77 0.15
CA MET A 232 14.61 -4.46 -0.30
C MET A 232 15.73 -4.63 -1.33
N ALA A 233 16.68 -5.51 -1.07
CA ALA A 233 17.77 -5.80 -2.00
C ALA A 233 17.24 -6.33 -3.35
N ALA A 234 16.34 -7.31 -3.32
CA ALA A 234 15.77 -7.90 -4.52
C ALA A 234 14.93 -6.89 -5.34
N ILE A 235 14.15 -6.05 -4.67
CA ILE A 235 13.38 -4.98 -5.32
C ILE A 235 14.34 -3.98 -5.97
N SER A 236 15.35 -3.48 -5.26
CA SER A 236 16.32 -2.52 -5.80
C SER A 236 17.04 -3.08 -7.03
N GLU A 237 17.55 -4.30 -6.95
CA GLU A 237 18.22 -4.96 -8.07
C GLU A 237 17.29 -5.19 -9.28
N ALA A 238 16.03 -5.56 -9.04
CA ALA A 238 15.06 -5.75 -10.11
C ALA A 238 14.67 -4.41 -10.76
N VAL A 239 14.52 -3.34 -9.98
CA VAL A 239 14.21 -1.99 -10.48
C VAL A 239 15.33 -1.42 -11.35
N GLU A 240 16.61 -1.67 -11.01
CA GLU A 240 17.75 -1.23 -11.82
C GLU A 240 17.74 -1.81 -13.24
N ARG A 241 17.09 -2.96 -13.45
CA ARG A 241 16.95 -3.59 -14.77
C ARG A 241 15.76 -3.09 -15.58
N LEU A 242 14.88 -2.28 -14.98
CA LEU A 242 13.69 -1.78 -15.67
C LEU A 242 14.00 -0.67 -16.66
N PRO A 243 13.25 -0.58 -17.75
CA PRO A 243 13.36 0.51 -18.73
C PRO A 243 12.61 1.77 -18.22
N ILE A 244 12.98 2.24 -17.03
CA ILE A 244 12.46 3.45 -16.40
C ILE A 244 13.55 4.51 -16.30
N GLY A 245 13.17 5.79 -16.41
CA GLY A 245 14.13 6.89 -16.29
C GLY A 245 14.52 7.15 -14.82
N GLU A 246 15.66 7.80 -14.60
CA GLU A 246 16.16 8.20 -13.27
C GLU A 246 15.18 9.04 -12.45
N ARG A 247 14.21 9.69 -13.12
CA ARG A 247 13.17 10.50 -12.47
C ARG A 247 11.97 9.70 -12.00
N CYS A 248 11.89 8.41 -12.32
CA CYS A 248 10.80 7.56 -11.87
C CYS A 248 10.89 7.35 -10.35
N ARG A 249 9.90 7.84 -9.62
CA ARG A 249 9.86 7.69 -8.16
C ARG A 249 9.22 6.37 -7.77
N LEU A 250 9.86 5.68 -6.84
CA LEU A 250 9.35 4.44 -6.30
C LEU A 250 8.38 4.69 -5.14
N MET A 251 7.44 3.77 -4.95
CA MET A 251 6.55 3.71 -3.80
C MET A 251 6.36 2.26 -3.36
N CYS A 252 6.09 2.04 -2.08
CA CYS A 252 5.60 0.77 -1.55
C CYS A 252 4.43 1.00 -0.58
N GLU A 253 3.58 -0.03 -0.42
CA GLU A 253 2.36 0.03 0.40
C GLU A 253 2.39 -0.96 1.58
N PRO A 254 3.34 -0.87 2.51
CA PRO A 254 3.36 -1.76 3.66
C PRO A 254 2.18 -1.48 4.59
N GLY A 255 1.39 -2.51 4.86
CA GLY A 255 0.34 -2.47 5.89
C GLY A 255 0.74 -3.34 7.07
N ARG A 256 0.53 -4.66 6.93
CA ARG A 256 0.84 -5.67 7.94
C ARG A 256 2.25 -5.50 8.53
N ALA A 257 3.26 -5.35 7.71
CA ALA A 257 4.66 -5.24 8.15
C ALA A 257 4.93 -4.04 9.06
N LEU A 258 4.10 -2.99 9.04
CA LEU A 258 4.23 -1.85 9.94
C LEU A 258 3.52 -2.05 11.27
N VAL A 259 2.44 -2.84 11.34
CA VAL A 259 1.55 -2.84 12.51
C VAL A 259 1.31 -4.21 13.15
N ALA A 260 1.78 -5.31 12.57
CA ALA A 260 1.53 -6.65 13.11
C ALA A 260 2.03 -6.85 14.55
N GLU A 261 3.16 -6.24 14.91
CA GLU A 261 3.69 -6.28 16.27
C GLU A 261 3.08 -5.22 17.21
N ALA A 262 2.30 -4.30 16.66
CA ALA A 262 1.86 -3.12 17.40
C ALA A 262 0.60 -3.34 18.22
N GLU A 263 -0.16 -4.40 17.96
CA GLU A 263 -1.35 -4.73 18.73
C GLU A 263 -1.42 -6.22 19.11
N SER A 264 -2.08 -6.48 20.24
CA SER A 264 -2.42 -7.83 20.68
C SER A 264 -3.83 -7.83 21.26
N LEU A 265 -4.63 -8.80 20.86
CA LEU A 265 -5.93 -9.06 21.47
C LEU A 265 -5.74 -10.07 22.63
N ILE A 266 -6.19 -9.68 23.81
CA ILE A 266 -6.20 -10.52 25.02
C ILE A 266 -7.64 -10.93 25.25
N VAL A 267 -7.90 -12.22 25.27
CA VAL A 267 -9.23 -12.81 25.50
C VAL A 267 -9.14 -13.81 26.64
N ARG A 268 -10.24 -14.00 27.34
CA ARG A 268 -10.41 -15.06 28.32
C ARG A 268 -11.05 -16.28 27.63
N VAL A 269 -10.59 -17.45 28.02
CA VAL A 269 -11.21 -18.71 27.65
C VAL A 269 -12.07 -19.17 28.84
N ASP A 270 -13.38 -19.29 28.61
CA ASP A 270 -14.37 -19.59 29.67
C ASP A 270 -14.85 -21.05 29.66
N ALA A 271 -14.28 -21.93 28.84
CA ALA A 271 -14.65 -23.36 28.77
C ALA A 271 -13.44 -24.27 28.92
#